data_fe704bf2b6db078c2e9d9ea11dca6b1d
#
_entry.id   fe704bf2b6db078c2e9d9ea11dca6b1d
#
_cell.length_a   1.000
_cell.length_b   1.000
_cell.length_c   1.000
_cell.angle_alpha   90.00
_cell.angle_beta   90.00
_cell.angle_gamma   90.00
#
_symmetry.space_group_name_H-M   'P 1'
#
loop_
_entity.id
_entity.type
_entity.pdbx_description
1 polymer ?
#
loop_
_entity_poly.entity_id
_entity_poly.type
_entity_poly.pdbx_seq_one_letter_code
_entity_poly.pdbx_strand_id
1 'polypeptide(L)'
;RALTATSGPGMSLKAENLGLAQMAEVPLVCINVMRGGPSTGLPTRVAQGDVLQAKNPSHGDYKSITLCAGSLAECYTETVRAFNIADRFMQPVIVLLDETL
;
A
#
# COMPACT_ATOMS: atom_id res chain seq x y z
N ARG A 1 7.00 15.26 2.24
CA ARG A 1 6.75 13.81 2.34
C ARG A 1 5.36 13.58 2.93
N ALA A 2 4.64 12.61 2.39
CA ALA A 2 3.28 12.31 2.81
C ALA A 2 3.09 10.80 2.98
N LEU A 3 2.23 10.45 3.91
CA LEU A 3 1.81 9.07 4.16
C LEU A 3 0.30 9.03 4.32
N THR A 4 -0.32 8.00 3.78
CA THR A 4 -1.71 7.67 4.03
C THR A 4 -1.81 6.20 4.45
N ALA A 5 -2.75 5.89 5.32
CA ALA A 5 -2.99 4.52 5.76
C ALA A 5 -4.45 4.15 5.56
N THR A 6 -4.70 2.89 5.22
CA THR A 6 -6.03 2.37 4.97
C THR A 6 -6.08 0.86 5.17
N SER A 7 -7.26 0.29 4.97
CA SER A 7 -7.52 -1.14 4.99
C SER A 7 -8.71 -1.46 4.08
N GLY A 8 -8.73 -2.64 3.50
CA GLY A 8 -9.88 -3.15 2.74
C GLY A 8 -10.36 -2.23 1.63
N PRO A 9 -11.65 -1.84 1.63
CA PRO A 9 -12.23 -1.03 0.56
C PRO A 9 -11.62 0.37 0.45
N GLY A 10 -11.02 0.90 1.52
CA GLY A 10 -10.31 2.17 1.45
C GLY A 10 -9.13 2.15 0.48
N MET A 11 -8.47 0.99 0.30
CA MET A 11 -7.44 0.84 -0.71
C MET A 11 -8.02 0.93 -2.13
N SER A 12 -9.18 0.34 -2.36
CA SER A 12 -9.88 0.44 -3.65
C SER A 12 -10.26 1.88 -3.99
N LEU A 13 -10.72 2.64 -2.98
CA LEU A 13 -11.07 4.05 -3.16
C LEU A 13 -9.85 4.94 -3.46
N LYS A 14 -8.66 4.54 -3.03
CA LYS A 14 -7.42 5.27 -3.31
C LYS A 14 -6.77 4.91 -4.65
N ALA A 15 -7.25 3.88 -5.32
CA ALA A 15 -6.60 3.32 -6.51
C ALA A 15 -6.40 4.36 -7.63
N GLU A 16 -7.42 5.17 -7.91
CA GLU A 16 -7.33 6.22 -8.92
C GLU A 16 -6.23 7.24 -8.58
N ASN A 17 -6.20 7.71 -7.34
CA ASN A 17 -5.20 8.68 -6.90
C ASN A 17 -3.78 8.09 -6.83
N LEU A 18 -3.64 6.80 -6.59
CA LEU A 18 -2.34 6.11 -6.71
C LEU A 18 -1.85 6.12 -8.15
N GLY A 19 -2.75 5.88 -9.12
CA GLY A 19 -2.43 6.01 -10.53
C GLY A 19 -2.04 7.44 -10.92
N LEU A 20 -2.76 8.43 -10.40
CA LEU A 20 -2.40 9.84 -10.59
C LEU A 20 -1.02 10.16 -10.02
N ALA A 21 -0.72 9.69 -8.82
CA ALA A 21 0.59 9.89 -8.20
C ALA A 21 1.71 9.25 -9.01
N GLN A 22 1.45 8.09 -9.60
CA GLN A 22 2.39 7.42 -10.50
C GLN A 22 2.69 8.28 -11.73
N MET A 23 1.65 8.79 -12.38
CA MET A 23 1.80 9.63 -13.58
C MET A 23 2.43 10.99 -13.29
N ALA A 24 2.10 11.58 -12.15
CA ALA A 24 2.61 12.90 -11.75
C ALA A 24 3.99 12.82 -11.06
N GLU A 25 4.56 11.63 -10.91
CA GLU A 25 5.85 11.41 -10.24
C GLU A 25 5.87 11.95 -8.81
N VAL A 26 4.78 11.69 -8.05
CA VAL A 26 4.63 12.16 -6.67
C VAL A 26 5.09 11.08 -5.70
N PRO A 27 6.13 11.34 -4.88
CA PRO A 27 6.53 10.41 -3.84
C PRO A 27 5.48 10.38 -2.72
N LEU A 28 4.98 9.18 -2.44
CA LEU A 28 3.91 8.94 -1.47
C LEU A 28 4.07 7.55 -0.87
N VAL A 29 3.85 7.43 0.43
CA VAL A 29 3.76 6.11 1.08
C VAL A 29 2.29 5.81 1.38
N CYS A 30 1.81 4.68 0.90
CA CYS A 30 0.46 4.19 1.17
C CYS A 30 0.55 2.89 1.97
N ILE A 31 0.08 2.91 3.20
CA ILE A 31 0.03 1.71 4.04
C ILE A 31 -1.34 1.06 3.88
N ASN A 32 -1.34 -0.23 3.56
CA ASN A 32 -2.54 -1.07 3.55
C ASN A 32 -2.40 -2.16 4.61
N VAL A 33 -3.20 -2.04 5.67
CA VAL A 33 -3.33 -3.10 6.67
C VAL A 33 -4.36 -4.09 6.13
N MET A 34 -3.88 -5.21 5.62
CA MET A 34 -4.71 -6.20 4.92
C MET A 34 -5.74 -6.83 5.83
N ARG A 35 -6.92 -7.04 5.29
CA ARG A 35 -8.04 -7.69 6.00
C ARG A 35 -8.87 -8.54 5.06
N GLY A 36 -9.79 -9.33 5.61
CA GLY A 36 -10.71 -10.14 4.80
C GLY A 36 -11.59 -9.29 3.90
N GLY A 37 -11.70 -9.68 2.66
CA GLY A 37 -12.56 -9.08 1.63
C GLY A 37 -13.43 -10.15 0.98
N PRO A 38 -14.16 -9.81 -0.13
CA PRO A 38 -14.22 -8.49 -0.80
C PRO A 38 -15.18 -7.48 -0.14
N SER A 39 -15.26 -6.28 -0.73
CA SER A 39 -16.09 -5.15 -0.27
C SER A 39 -15.72 -4.73 1.15
N THR A 40 -16.68 -4.37 1.99
CA THR A 40 -16.42 -4.04 3.41
C THR A 40 -15.66 -5.17 4.10
N GLY A 41 -15.92 -6.41 3.70
CA GLY A 41 -15.19 -7.57 4.17
C GLY A 41 -15.35 -7.83 5.66
N LEU A 42 -14.28 -8.27 6.25
CA LEU A 42 -14.22 -8.68 7.66
C LEU A 42 -13.19 -7.79 8.40
N PRO A 43 -13.60 -6.60 8.91
CA PRO A 43 -12.64 -5.63 9.47
C PRO A 43 -11.79 -6.13 10.63
N THR A 44 -12.25 -7.15 11.33
CA THR A 44 -11.55 -7.74 12.50
C THR A 44 -10.95 -9.13 12.20
N ARG A 45 -10.80 -9.47 10.92
CA ARG A 45 -10.28 -10.76 10.50
C ARG A 45 -9.11 -10.59 9.56
N VAL A 46 -8.03 -11.25 9.93
CA VAL A 46 -6.77 -11.23 9.17
C VAL A 46 -6.95 -11.96 7.85
N ALA A 47 -6.43 -11.36 6.78
CA ALA A 47 -6.26 -12.04 5.50
C ALA A 47 -5.15 -11.34 4.72
N GLN A 48 -4.50 -12.05 3.82
CA GLN A 48 -3.39 -11.52 3.01
C GLN A 48 -3.72 -11.61 1.52
N GLY A 49 -4.96 -11.22 1.15
CA GLY A 49 -5.47 -11.30 -0.21
C GLY A 49 -5.19 -10.08 -1.10
N ASP A 50 -4.54 -9.04 -0.58
CA ASP A 50 -4.42 -7.74 -1.26
C ASP A 50 -3.10 -7.56 -2.02
N VAL A 51 -2.28 -8.60 -2.15
CA VAL A 51 -0.95 -8.50 -2.78
C VAL A 51 -1.05 -8.12 -4.25
N LEU A 52 -1.95 -8.75 -5.00
CA LEU A 52 -2.13 -8.43 -6.41
C LEU A 52 -2.70 -7.02 -6.62
N GLN A 53 -3.63 -6.60 -5.77
CA GLN A 53 -4.16 -5.24 -5.79
C GLN A 53 -3.05 -4.22 -5.53
N ALA A 54 -2.19 -4.47 -4.55
CA ALA A 54 -1.08 -3.57 -4.25
C ALA A 54 -0.10 -3.45 -5.42
N LYS A 55 0.20 -4.56 -6.09
CA LYS A 55 1.12 -4.57 -7.24
C LYS A 55 0.53 -3.93 -8.49
N ASN A 56 -0.78 -3.99 -8.66
CA ASN A 56 -1.51 -3.46 -9.82
C ASN A 56 -2.74 -2.68 -9.33
N PRO A 57 -2.55 -1.52 -8.69
CA PRO A 57 -3.65 -0.85 -7.98
C PRO A 57 -4.69 -0.22 -8.89
N SER A 58 -4.34 0.11 -10.14
CA SER A 58 -5.26 0.72 -11.09
C SER A 58 -4.96 0.27 -12.51
N HIS A 59 -5.70 0.80 -13.49
CA HIS A 59 -5.49 0.50 -14.90
C HIS A 59 -4.14 1.04 -15.41
N GLY A 60 -3.72 0.55 -16.56
CA GLY A 60 -2.45 0.91 -17.19
C GLY A 60 -1.38 -0.16 -16.99
N ASP A 61 -0.34 -0.08 -17.80
CA ASP A 61 0.74 -1.07 -17.82
C ASP A 61 1.87 -0.67 -16.88
N TYR A 62 1.57 -0.60 -15.58
CA TYR A 62 2.60 -0.32 -14.58
C TYR A 62 2.49 -1.24 -13.38
N LYS A 63 3.58 -1.36 -12.66
CA LYS A 63 3.65 -2.06 -11.37
C LYS A 63 4.02 -1.06 -10.29
N SER A 64 3.30 -1.08 -9.18
CA SER A 64 3.71 -0.28 -8.03
C SER A 64 4.81 -0.99 -7.24
N ILE A 65 5.66 -0.20 -6.58
CA ILE A 65 6.63 -0.74 -5.64
C ILE A 65 5.87 -1.13 -4.37
N THR A 66 6.01 -2.39 -3.97
CA THR A 66 5.27 -2.94 -2.84
C THR A 66 6.25 -3.58 -1.86
N LEU A 67 6.18 -3.18 -0.61
CA LEU A 67 6.92 -3.76 0.49
C LEU A 67 5.96 -4.48 1.42
N CYS A 68 6.48 -5.45 2.17
CA CYS A 68 5.68 -6.22 3.11
C CYS A 68 6.47 -6.36 4.41
N ALA A 69 5.85 -6.05 5.54
CA ALA A 69 6.45 -6.26 6.86
C ALA A 69 5.95 -7.57 7.46
N GLY A 70 6.86 -8.36 8.01
CA GLY A 70 6.57 -9.64 8.65
C GLY A 70 6.67 -9.60 10.18
N SER A 71 7.01 -8.45 10.75
CA SER A 71 7.10 -8.26 12.20
C SER A 71 6.84 -6.82 12.58
N LEU A 72 6.57 -6.59 13.88
CA LEU A 72 6.36 -5.23 14.39
C LEU A 72 7.58 -4.32 14.14
N ALA A 73 8.78 -4.85 14.32
CA ALA A 73 10.00 -4.08 14.06
C ALA A 73 10.11 -3.72 12.56
N GLU A 74 9.75 -4.64 11.68
CA GLU A 74 9.75 -4.40 10.23
C GLU A 74 8.69 -3.40 9.81
N CYS A 75 7.58 -3.26 10.53
CA CYS A 75 6.60 -2.19 10.26
C CYS A 75 7.28 -0.82 10.27
N TYR A 76 8.17 -0.60 11.23
CA TYR A 76 8.93 0.64 11.31
C TYR A 76 9.99 0.73 10.21
N THR A 77 10.84 -0.29 10.07
CA THR A 77 11.97 -0.24 9.13
C THR A 77 11.51 -0.19 7.67
N GLU A 78 10.49 -0.95 7.30
CA GLU A 78 9.95 -0.93 5.95
C GLU A 78 9.20 0.36 5.63
N THR A 79 8.58 1.00 6.62
CA THR A 79 7.97 2.33 6.41
C THR A 79 9.04 3.38 6.12
N VAL A 80 10.13 3.40 6.90
CA VAL A 80 11.26 4.31 6.63
C VAL A 80 11.85 4.04 5.25
N ARG A 81 12.07 2.77 4.92
CA ARG A 81 12.56 2.34 3.60
C ARG A 81 11.64 2.78 2.47
N ALA A 82 10.31 2.67 2.68
CA ALA A 82 9.33 3.10 1.70
C ALA A 82 9.45 4.59 1.37
N PHE A 83 9.64 5.45 2.36
CA PHE A 83 9.88 6.88 2.14
C PHE A 83 11.13 7.14 1.30
N ASN A 84 12.22 6.43 1.60
CA ASN A 84 13.47 6.57 0.86
C ASN A 84 13.32 6.12 -0.59
N ILE A 85 12.62 5.01 -0.83
CA ILE A 85 12.35 4.50 -2.18
C ILE A 85 11.44 5.45 -2.94
N ALA A 86 10.37 5.93 -2.30
CA ALA A 86 9.43 6.88 -2.93
C ALA A 86 10.14 8.15 -3.40
N ASP A 87 10.99 8.73 -2.54
CA ASP A 87 11.77 9.92 -2.88
C ASP A 87 12.78 9.65 -3.99
N ARG A 88 13.43 8.47 -3.97
CA ARG A 88 14.46 8.12 -4.95
C ARG A 88 13.88 7.90 -6.34
N PHE A 89 12.75 7.21 -6.44
CA PHE A 89 12.14 6.85 -7.72
C PHE A 89 10.99 7.76 -8.13
N MET A 90 10.63 8.73 -7.30
CA MET A 90 9.56 9.70 -7.57
C MET A 90 8.25 9.01 -7.93
N GLN A 91 7.81 8.09 -7.06
CA GLN A 91 6.56 7.37 -7.25
C GLN A 91 6.00 6.87 -5.91
N PRO A 92 4.72 6.51 -5.87
CA PRO A 92 4.12 5.94 -4.68
C PRO A 92 4.71 4.55 -4.35
N VAL A 93 4.84 4.27 -3.06
CA VAL A 93 5.23 2.96 -2.54
C VAL A 93 4.13 2.46 -1.62
N ILE A 94 3.72 1.21 -1.81
CA ILE A 94 2.69 0.58 -0.98
C ILE A 94 3.39 -0.32 0.04
N VAL A 95 2.99 -0.19 1.30
CA VAL A 95 3.47 -1.05 2.38
C VAL A 95 2.29 -1.91 2.86
N LEU A 96 2.42 -3.22 2.70
CA LEU A 96 1.43 -4.18 3.16
C LEU A 96 1.75 -4.60 4.60
N LEU A 97 0.77 -4.47 5.46
CA LEU A 97 0.83 -4.91 6.85
C LEU A 97 -0.28 -5.92 7.11
N ASP A 98 -0.13 -6.65 8.19
CA ASP A 98 -1.13 -7.57 8.70
C ASP A 98 -1.62 -7.04 10.05
N GLU A 99 -2.90 -7.14 10.34
CA GLU A 99 -3.45 -6.62 11.60
C GLU A 99 -2.95 -7.35 12.84
N THR A 100 -2.31 -8.52 12.68
CA THR A 100 -1.69 -9.24 13.79
C THR A 100 -0.29 -8.75 14.17
N LEU A 101 0.25 -7.83 13.43
CA LEU A 101 1.59 -7.28 13.67
C LEU A 101 1.65 -6.24 14.78
#